data_1676f137745525edb3568abad57194d5
#
_entry.id   1676f137745525edb3568abad57194d5
#
_cell.length_a   1.000
_cell.length_b   1.000
_cell.length_c   1.000
_cell.angle_alpha   90.00
_cell.angle_beta   90.00
_cell.angle_gamma   90.00
#
_symmetry.space_group_name_H-M   'P 1'
#
loop_
_entity.id
_entity.type
_entity.pdbx_description
1 polymer ?
#
loop_
_entity_poly.entity_id
_entity_poly.type
_entity_poly.pdbx_seq_one_letter_code
_entity_poly.pdbx_strand_id
1 'polypeptide(L)'
;KEYRRQRQMCIRDSSSATGVVRCMKKLLDENPDTPCTLRGTEFAAKDVFDAARNGDALAAREVDEMTDTLGMALATIAATVDPEMFMVGGGVSRAGEVLFAPLREHFKVYAFKSCRETPIVPAILGNDAGIYGSVRLIVGE
;
A
#
# COMPACT_ATOMS: atom_id res chain seq x y z
N LYS A 1 -13.76 6.28 -21.10
CA LYS A 1 -12.29 6.25 -21.39
C LYS A 1 -11.45 7.04 -20.37
N GLU A 2 -11.98 8.13 -19.77
CA GLU A 2 -11.31 8.90 -18.70
C GLU A 2 -11.12 8.10 -17.41
N TYR A 3 -12.10 7.30 -17.02
CA TYR A 3 -12.10 6.51 -15.80
C TYR A 3 -10.93 5.48 -15.73
N ARG A 4 -10.49 4.93 -16.86
CA ARG A 4 -9.32 4.02 -16.91
C ARG A 4 -7.98 4.75 -16.80
N ARG A 5 -7.86 5.96 -17.34
CA ARG A 5 -6.64 6.78 -17.23
C ARG A 5 -6.46 7.31 -15.82
N GLN A 6 -7.55 7.67 -15.13
CA GLN A 6 -7.53 8.06 -13.73
C GLN A 6 -7.05 6.92 -12.83
N ARG A 7 -7.44 5.67 -13.07
CA ARG A 7 -6.96 4.51 -12.28
C ARG A 7 -5.45 4.26 -12.43
N GLN A 8 -4.87 4.40 -13.60
CA GLN A 8 -3.42 4.21 -13.79
C GLN A 8 -2.57 5.32 -13.17
N MET A 9 -3.04 6.55 -13.15
CA MET A 9 -2.41 7.63 -12.36
C MET A 9 -2.58 7.41 -10.85
N CYS A 10 -3.66 6.78 -10.41
CA CYS A 10 -3.97 6.56 -9.01
C CYS A 10 -3.02 5.55 -8.30
N ILE A 11 -2.45 4.55 -8.99
CA ILE A 11 -1.60 3.54 -8.33
C ILE A 11 -0.37 4.19 -7.69
N ARG A 12 0.36 5.02 -8.42
CA ARG A 12 1.51 5.75 -7.88
C ARG A 12 1.11 6.77 -6.81
N ASP A 13 -0.03 7.41 -7.01
CA ASP A 13 -0.50 8.52 -6.20
C ASP A 13 -1.29 8.07 -4.97
N SER A 14 -1.90 6.90 -4.95
CA SER A 14 -2.67 6.38 -3.81
C SER A 14 -1.87 5.42 -2.93
N SER A 15 -0.93 4.65 -3.50
CA SER A 15 -0.18 3.62 -2.77
C SER A 15 1.18 4.10 -2.23
N SER A 16 1.49 5.39 -2.31
CA SER A 16 2.65 6.00 -1.66
C SER A 16 2.27 6.64 -0.32
N ALA A 17 3.25 6.90 0.55
CA ALA A 17 3.00 7.58 1.83
C ALA A 17 2.28 8.93 1.65
N THR A 18 2.67 9.70 0.62
CA THR A 18 2.01 10.97 0.29
C THR A 18 0.60 10.75 -0.27
N GLY A 19 0.41 9.68 -1.04
CA GLY A 19 -0.87 9.28 -1.61
C GLY A 19 -1.89 8.96 -0.51
N VAL A 20 -1.53 8.11 0.44
CA VAL A 20 -2.38 7.74 1.59
C VAL A 20 -2.85 8.98 2.35
N VAL A 21 -1.94 9.92 2.65
CA VAL A 21 -2.30 11.17 3.34
C VAL A 21 -3.29 12.00 2.51
N ARG A 22 -3.07 12.09 1.21
CA ARG A 22 -3.96 12.85 0.31
C ARG A 22 -5.34 12.21 0.20
N CYS A 23 -5.39 10.88 0.02
CA CYS A 23 -6.65 10.14 -0.08
C CYS A 23 -7.42 10.20 1.24
N MET A 24 -6.72 10.06 2.38
CA MET A 24 -7.34 10.20 3.70
C MET A 24 -7.93 11.61 3.92
N LYS A 25 -7.23 12.68 3.53
CA LYS A 25 -7.77 14.04 3.60
C LYS A 25 -9.04 14.19 2.78
N LYS A 26 -9.04 13.67 1.54
CA LYS A 26 -10.22 13.66 0.67
C LYS A 26 -11.38 12.89 1.31
N LEU A 27 -11.10 11.73 1.90
CA LEU A 27 -12.12 10.90 2.56
C LEU A 27 -12.74 11.62 3.78
N LEU A 28 -11.92 12.38 4.54
CA LEU A 28 -12.39 13.22 5.64
C LEU A 28 -13.31 14.35 5.15
N ASP A 29 -12.99 14.99 4.03
CA ASP A 29 -13.80 16.05 3.42
C ASP A 29 -15.13 15.53 2.88
N GLU A 30 -15.12 14.33 2.29
CA GLU A 30 -16.33 13.68 1.75
C GLU A 30 -17.25 13.13 2.84
N ASN A 31 -16.76 12.92 4.08
CA ASN A 31 -17.51 12.35 5.19
C ASN A 31 -17.43 13.24 6.45
N PRO A 32 -17.99 14.47 6.40
CA PRO A 32 -17.84 15.44 7.49
C PRO A 32 -18.44 14.98 8.82
N ASP A 33 -19.51 14.20 8.77
CA ASP A 33 -20.28 13.76 9.94
C ASP A 33 -19.72 12.46 10.58
N THR A 34 -18.78 11.78 9.91
CA THR A 34 -18.21 10.53 10.42
C THR A 34 -17.09 10.83 11.41
N PRO A 35 -17.14 10.31 12.64
CA PRO A 35 -16.06 10.48 13.62
C PRO A 35 -14.75 9.88 13.09
N CYS A 36 -13.66 10.63 13.23
CA CYS A 36 -12.32 10.15 12.87
C CYS A 36 -11.29 10.85 13.75
N THR A 37 -10.35 10.08 14.27
CA THR A 37 -9.29 10.55 15.17
C THR A 37 -8.30 11.50 14.50
N LEU A 38 -8.20 11.44 13.16
CA LEU A 38 -7.30 12.29 12.37
C LEU A 38 -7.91 13.62 11.96
N ARG A 39 -9.19 13.87 12.30
CA ARG A 39 -9.88 15.09 11.90
C ARG A 39 -9.35 16.32 12.65
N GLY A 40 -9.00 17.35 11.88
CA GLY A 40 -8.49 18.61 12.45
C GLY A 40 -7.03 18.58 12.91
N THR A 41 -6.32 17.47 12.63
CA THR A 41 -4.89 17.33 12.94
C THR A 41 -4.05 17.21 11.67
N GLU A 42 -2.78 17.59 11.75
CA GLU A 42 -1.81 17.18 10.72
C GLU A 42 -1.35 15.74 11.00
N PHE A 43 -1.36 14.92 9.99
CA PHE A 43 -1.02 13.50 10.10
C PHE A 43 -0.16 13.04 8.93
N ALA A 44 0.67 12.04 9.18
CA ALA A 44 1.45 11.31 8.20
C ALA A 44 0.80 9.96 7.86
N ALA A 45 1.31 9.26 6.84
CA ALA A 45 0.80 7.94 6.47
C ALA A 45 0.82 6.94 7.64
N LYS A 46 1.84 7.02 8.51
CA LYS A 46 1.92 6.18 9.72
C LYS A 46 0.68 6.34 10.60
N ASP A 47 0.25 7.58 10.81
CA ASP A 47 -0.88 7.87 11.70
C ASP A 47 -2.19 7.30 11.14
N VAL A 48 -2.35 7.24 9.80
CA VAL A 48 -3.49 6.59 9.15
C VAL A 48 -3.51 5.09 9.44
N PHE A 49 -2.37 4.40 9.34
CA PHE A 49 -2.28 2.98 9.66
C PHE A 49 -2.48 2.70 11.15
N ASP A 50 -1.96 3.57 12.02
CA ASP A 50 -2.14 3.45 13.47
C ASP A 50 -3.61 3.70 13.85
N ALA A 51 -4.29 4.68 13.24
CA ALA A 51 -5.73 4.91 13.42
C ALA A 51 -6.56 3.70 12.94
N ALA A 52 -6.25 3.14 11.78
CA ALA A 52 -6.90 1.94 11.27
C ALA A 52 -6.72 0.74 12.23
N ARG A 53 -5.51 0.56 12.77
CA ARG A 53 -5.21 -0.48 13.78
C ARG A 53 -6.05 -0.31 15.05
N ASN A 54 -6.31 0.94 15.42
CA ASN A 54 -7.11 1.30 16.62
C ASN A 54 -8.63 1.29 16.36
N GLY A 55 -9.07 0.88 15.17
CA GLY A 55 -10.48 0.72 14.85
C GLY A 55 -11.18 1.97 14.29
N ASP A 56 -10.45 2.99 13.86
CA ASP A 56 -11.01 4.14 13.14
C ASP A 56 -11.57 3.70 11.78
N ALA A 57 -12.87 3.87 11.59
CA ALA A 57 -13.59 3.35 10.43
C ALA A 57 -13.15 4.01 9.10
N LEU A 58 -12.88 5.32 9.11
CA LEU A 58 -12.44 6.02 7.90
C LEU A 58 -11.00 5.65 7.55
N ALA A 59 -10.12 5.54 8.54
CA ALA A 59 -8.75 5.11 8.33
C ALA A 59 -8.69 3.66 7.84
N ALA A 60 -9.51 2.77 8.39
CA ALA A 60 -9.62 1.38 7.93
C ALA A 60 -10.10 1.31 6.47
N ARG A 61 -11.09 2.13 6.10
CA ARG A 61 -11.56 2.23 4.73
C ARG A 61 -10.47 2.72 3.76
N GLU A 62 -9.70 3.73 4.14
CA GLU A 62 -8.58 4.21 3.32
C GLU A 62 -7.53 3.12 3.09
N VAL A 63 -7.18 2.37 4.13
CA VAL A 63 -6.25 1.24 4.03
C VAL A 63 -6.80 0.15 3.11
N ASP A 64 -8.09 -0.15 3.19
CA ASP A 64 -8.75 -1.13 2.33
C ASP A 64 -8.73 -0.69 0.86
N GLU A 65 -9.12 0.56 0.54
CA GLU A 65 -9.12 1.10 -0.82
C GLU A 65 -7.69 1.15 -1.42
N MET A 66 -6.70 1.50 -0.61
CA MET A 66 -5.30 1.50 -1.01
C MET A 66 -4.81 0.07 -1.32
N THR A 67 -5.10 -0.88 -0.45
CA THR A 67 -4.67 -2.27 -0.60
C THR A 67 -5.40 -2.98 -1.73
N ASP A 68 -6.66 -2.65 -2.02
CA ASP A 68 -7.39 -3.10 -3.20
C ASP A 68 -6.68 -2.67 -4.49
N THR A 69 -6.36 -1.37 -4.59
CA THR A 69 -5.63 -0.83 -5.74
C THR A 69 -4.26 -1.48 -5.92
N LEU A 70 -3.52 -1.67 -4.84
CA LEU A 70 -2.19 -2.30 -4.86
C LEU A 70 -2.29 -3.80 -5.19
N GLY A 71 -3.26 -4.51 -4.62
CA GLY A 71 -3.53 -5.92 -4.90
C GLY A 71 -3.83 -6.18 -6.38
N MET A 72 -4.66 -5.32 -6.99
CA MET A 72 -4.95 -5.38 -8.42
C MET A 72 -3.68 -5.13 -9.27
N ALA A 73 -2.83 -4.18 -8.86
CA ALA A 73 -1.58 -3.90 -9.56
C ALA A 73 -0.61 -5.08 -9.50
N LEU A 74 -0.42 -5.66 -8.32
CA LEU A 74 0.43 -6.84 -8.12
C LEU A 74 -0.09 -8.04 -8.90
N ALA A 75 -1.41 -8.27 -8.94
CA ALA A 75 -2.02 -9.33 -9.74
C ALA A 75 -1.77 -9.15 -11.25
N THR A 76 -1.79 -7.90 -11.73
CA THR A 76 -1.44 -7.58 -13.13
C THR A 76 0.02 -7.91 -13.43
N ILE A 77 0.94 -7.59 -12.49
CA ILE A 77 2.36 -7.92 -12.62
C ILE A 77 2.55 -9.44 -12.57
N ALA A 78 1.89 -10.14 -11.63
CA ALA A 78 1.95 -11.59 -11.51
C ALA A 78 1.54 -12.28 -12.81
N ALA A 79 0.46 -11.81 -13.43
CA ALA A 79 -0.02 -12.33 -14.71
C ALA A 79 0.96 -12.15 -15.89
N THR A 80 1.89 -11.21 -15.77
CA THR A 80 2.81 -10.85 -16.85
C THR A 80 4.17 -11.52 -16.69
N VAL A 81 4.71 -11.59 -15.46
CA VAL A 81 6.09 -12.03 -15.21
C VAL A 81 6.20 -13.27 -14.31
N ASP A 82 5.08 -13.74 -13.75
CA ASP A 82 4.99 -14.92 -12.88
C ASP A 82 6.11 -14.95 -11.79
N PRO A 83 6.17 -13.96 -10.90
CA PRO A 83 7.26 -13.86 -9.95
C PRO A 83 7.13 -14.91 -8.83
N GLU A 84 8.25 -15.36 -8.29
CA GLU A 84 8.29 -16.27 -7.13
C GLU A 84 7.79 -15.61 -5.85
N MET A 85 7.98 -14.29 -5.71
CA MET A 85 7.49 -13.49 -4.58
C MET A 85 7.44 -12.01 -4.91
N PHE A 86 6.65 -11.27 -4.14
CA PHE A 86 6.66 -9.81 -4.10
C PHE A 86 7.28 -9.33 -2.79
N MET A 87 8.29 -8.47 -2.86
CA MET A 87 8.83 -7.77 -1.70
C MET A 87 8.36 -6.32 -1.71
N VAL A 88 7.62 -5.91 -0.68
CA VAL A 88 7.12 -4.56 -0.52
C VAL A 88 8.02 -3.80 0.44
N GLY A 89 8.66 -2.74 -0.06
CA GLY A 89 9.56 -1.88 0.70
C GLY A 89 9.03 -0.47 0.90
N GLY A 90 9.86 0.39 1.48
CA GLY A 90 9.54 1.80 1.75
C GLY A 90 8.83 2.02 3.09
N GLY A 91 8.50 3.30 3.38
CA GLY A 91 7.95 3.69 4.68
C GLY A 91 6.61 3.02 5.03
N VAL A 92 5.78 2.76 4.01
CA VAL A 92 4.45 2.17 4.18
C VAL A 92 4.53 0.69 4.61
N SER A 93 5.57 -0.05 4.21
CA SER A 93 5.73 -1.46 4.60
C SER A 93 5.90 -1.67 6.12
N ARG A 94 6.27 -0.61 6.86
CA ARG A 94 6.38 -0.65 8.33
C ARG A 94 5.02 -0.74 9.05
N ALA A 95 3.91 -0.56 8.33
CA ALA A 95 2.57 -0.72 8.89
C ALA A 95 2.27 -2.17 9.31
N GLY A 96 3.06 -3.14 8.84
CA GLY A 96 2.92 -4.55 9.21
C GLY A 96 1.62 -5.16 8.70
N GLU A 97 1.00 -6.04 9.49
CA GLU A 97 -0.19 -6.80 9.07
C GLU A 97 -1.43 -5.93 8.79
N VAL A 98 -1.49 -4.69 9.29
CA VAL A 98 -2.55 -3.74 8.92
C VAL A 98 -2.54 -3.45 7.42
N LEU A 99 -1.34 -3.47 6.80
CA LEU A 99 -1.17 -3.36 5.35
C LEU A 99 -1.22 -4.73 4.67
N PHE A 100 -0.42 -5.70 5.18
CA PHE A 100 -0.17 -6.95 4.44
C PHE A 100 -1.35 -7.92 4.45
N ALA A 101 -2.16 -7.95 5.51
CA ALA A 101 -3.31 -8.84 5.57
C ALA A 101 -4.35 -8.48 4.48
N PRO A 102 -4.92 -7.25 4.43
CA PRO A 102 -5.87 -6.90 3.37
C PRO A 102 -5.24 -6.93 1.98
N LEU A 103 -3.94 -6.56 1.83
CA LEU A 103 -3.24 -6.62 0.55
C LEU A 103 -3.22 -8.04 -0.03
N ARG A 104 -2.92 -9.05 0.79
CA ARG A 104 -2.92 -10.46 0.35
C ARG A 104 -4.31 -10.92 -0.07
N GLU A 105 -5.36 -10.51 0.67
CA GLU A 105 -6.73 -10.87 0.33
C GLU A 105 -7.18 -10.23 -0.99
N HIS A 106 -6.94 -8.93 -1.18
CA HIS A 106 -7.24 -8.26 -2.45
C HIS A 106 -6.43 -8.82 -3.61
N PHE A 107 -5.14 -9.13 -3.42
CA PHE A 107 -4.33 -9.80 -4.43
C PHE A 107 -4.95 -11.12 -4.88
N LYS A 108 -5.39 -11.97 -3.95
CA LYS A 108 -6.04 -13.26 -4.26
C LYS A 108 -7.33 -13.10 -5.08
N VAL A 109 -8.07 -11.99 -4.87
CA VAL A 109 -9.28 -11.70 -5.64
C VAL A 109 -8.98 -11.46 -7.10
N TYR A 110 -7.87 -10.74 -7.40
CA TYR A 110 -7.51 -10.34 -8.76
C TYR A 110 -6.56 -11.31 -9.46
N ALA A 111 -5.79 -12.08 -8.71
CA ALA A 111 -4.76 -12.97 -9.25
C ALA A 111 -5.35 -14.20 -9.94
N PHE A 112 -4.76 -14.60 -11.06
CA PHE A 112 -5.05 -15.88 -11.68
C PHE A 112 -4.76 -17.03 -10.71
N LYS A 113 -5.47 -18.15 -10.89
CA LYS A 113 -5.36 -19.32 -10.01
C LYS A 113 -3.91 -19.81 -9.85
N SER A 114 -3.10 -19.74 -10.91
CA SER A 114 -1.68 -20.13 -10.88
C SER A 114 -0.80 -19.24 -10.00
N CYS A 115 -1.10 -17.93 -9.94
CA CYS A 115 -0.29 -16.95 -9.21
C CYS A 115 -0.88 -16.57 -7.85
N ARG A 116 -2.03 -17.12 -7.48
CA ARG A 116 -2.80 -16.69 -6.28
C ARG A 116 -2.05 -16.89 -4.98
N GLU A 117 -1.16 -17.86 -4.93
CA GLU A 117 -0.37 -18.19 -3.74
C GLU A 117 1.02 -17.53 -3.73
N THR A 118 1.32 -16.66 -4.70
CA THR A 118 2.59 -15.92 -4.74
C THR A 118 2.75 -15.09 -3.45
N PRO A 119 3.83 -15.30 -2.68
CA PRO A 119 4.03 -14.63 -1.41
C PRO A 119 4.20 -13.13 -1.55
N ILE A 120 3.56 -12.35 -0.67
CA ILE A 120 3.77 -10.91 -0.54
C ILE A 120 4.35 -10.65 0.85
N VAL A 121 5.60 -10.19 0.90
CA VAL A 121 6.38 -10.05 2.13
C VAL A 121 6.97 -8.65 2.28
N PRO A 122 7.20 -8.17 3.51
CA PRO A 122 7.93 -6.93 3.72
C PRO A 122 9.42 -7.10 3.37
N ALA A 123 10.02 -6.05 2.79
CA ALA A 123 11.46 -5.99 2.55
C ALA A 123 12.20 -5.86 3.88
N ILE A 124 13.16 -6.75 4.14
CA ILE A 124 13.90 -6.83 5.41
C ILE A 124 14.76 -5.57 5.64
N LEU A 125 15.41 -5.06 4.59
CA LEU A 125 16.31 -3.90 4.70
C LEU A 125 15.57 -2.55 4.79
N GLY A 126 14.25 -2.53 4.57
CA GLY A 126 13.45 -1.30 4.64
C GLY A 126 14.01 -0.17 3.78
N ASN A 127 14.16 1.02 4.37
CA ASN A 127 14.72 2.20 3.68
C ASN A 127 16.24 2.13 3.49
N ASP A 128 16.94 1.27 4.19
CA ASP A 128 18.40 1.17 4.15
C ASP A 128 18.89 0.30 2.98
N ALA A 129 17.97 -0.34 2.25
CA ALA A 129 18.26 -1.18 1.08
C ALA A 129 19.13 -0.44 0.03
N GLY A 130 18.86 0.85 -0.20
CA GLY A 130 19.64 1.68 -1.13
C GLY A 130 21.10 1.87 -0.67
N ILE A 131 21.30 2.05 0.63
CA ILE A 131 22.64 2.21 1.23
C ILE A 131 23.42 0.91 1.09
N TYR A 132 22.83 -0.22 1.50
CA TYR A 132 23.47 -1.53 1.36
C TYR A 132 23.78 -1.87 -0.10
N GLY A 133 22.86 -1.60 -1.02
CA GLY A 133 23.07 -1.80 -2.44
C GLY A 133 24.23 -0.95 -3.00
N SER A 134 24.31 0.33 -2.62
CA SER A 134 25.38 1.22 -3.05
C SER A 134 26.75 0.77 -2.52
N VAL A 135 26.82 0.37 -1.26
CA VAL A 135 28.07 -0.14 -0.66
C VAL A 135 28.51 -1.43 -1.37
N ARG A 136 27.58 -2.36 -1.65
CA ARG A 136 27.91 -3.60 -2.34
C ARG A 136 28.43 -3.38 -3.77
N LEU A 137 27.93 -2.38 -4.48
CA LEU A 137 28.44 -2.02 -5.81
C LEU A 137 29.90 -1.51 -5.78
N ILE A 138 30.33 -0.90 -4.66
CA ILE A 138 31.69 -0.34 -4.51
C ILE A 138 32.66 -1.39 -3.99
N VAL A 139 32.21 -2.22 -3.01
CA VAL A 139 33.11 -3.17 -2.32
C VAL A 139 33.30 -4.46 -3.14
N GLY A 140 32.42 -4.76 -4.10
CA GLY A 140 32.42 -6.05 -4.79
C GLY A 140 31.93 -7.17 -3.87
N GLU A 141 31.99 -8.42 -4.34
CA GLU A 141 31.65 -9.58 -3.52
C GLU A 141 32.52 -9.72 -2.28
#